data_33cddcab696c12a30d0d75fce790e6f9
#
_entry.id   33cddcab696c12a30d0d75fce790e6f9
#
_cell.length_a   1.000
_cell.length_b   1.000
_cell.length_c   1.000
_cell.angle_alpha   90.00
_cell.angle_beta   90.00
_cell.angle_gamma   90.00
#
_symmetry.space_group_name_H-M   'P 1'
#
loop_
_entity.id
_entity.type
_entity.pdbx_description
1 polymer ?
#
loop_
_entity_poly.entity_id
_entity_poly.type
_entity_poly.pdbx_seq_one_letter_code
_entity_poly.pdbx_strand_id
1 'polypeptide(L)'
;MSAQQQKDIKWAGSSKEDLLSFPREARHEAGFQLGQVQLGLEPDNWKPFNGIGAGTKEIRIRDKDGIYRVLYVAKFEEAIYVLHCFQKKTESTAQADKEIAKARYQAISKR
;
A
#
# COMPACT_ATOMS: atom_id res chain seq x y z
N MET A 1 30.02 -2.64 -11.17
CA MET A 1 29.07 -2.62 -10.08
C MET A 1 27.68 -2.44 -10.61
N SER A 2 26.76 -2.97 -9.94
CA SER A 2 25.39 -2.86 -10.38
C SER A 2 24.68 -1.79 -9.62
N ALA A 3 23.87 -1.03 -10.32
CA ALA A 3 22.98 -0.11 -9.66
C ALA A 3 22.00 -0.89 -8.83
N GLN A 4 21.59 -0.31 -7.73
CA GLN A 4 20.55 -0.88 -6.94
C GLN A 4 19.26 -0.86 -7.74
N GLN A 5 18.61 -2.00 -7.83
CA GLN A 5 17.42 -2.11 -8.64
C GLN A 5 16.19 -1.77 -7.81
N GLN A 6 15.34 -0.95 -8.38
CA GLN A 6 14.04 -0.66 -7.81
C GLN A 6 13.04 -1.69 -8.30
N LYS A 7 12.27 -2.25 -7.39
CA LYS A 7 11.17 -3.10 -7.79
C LYS A 7 10.07 -2.25 -8.39
N ASP A 8 9.42 -2.78 -9.40
CA ASP A 8 8.27 -2.10 -9.98
C ASP A 8 7.11 -2.09 -9.00
N ILE A 9 6.25 -1.09 -9.13
CA ILE A 9 4.99 -1.04 -8.40
C ILE A 9 3.89 -1.40 -9.39
N LYS A 10 3.07 -2.38 -9.01
CA LYS A 10 1.87 -2.71 -9.78
C LYS A 10 0.66 -2.36 -8.94
N TRP A 11 -0.26 -1.66 -9.56
CA TRP A 11 -1.42 -1.11 -8.86
C TRP A 11 -2.63 -1.98 -9.14
N ALA A 12 -3.25 -2.48 -8.06
CA ALA A 12 -4.44 -3.31 -8.20
C ALA A 12 -5.67 -2.40 -8.29
N GLY A 13 -6.54 -2.69 -9.27
CA GLY A 13 -7.77 -1.93 -9.43
C GLY A 13 -7.53 -0.43 -9.50
N SER A 14 -8.27 0.32 -8.72
CA SER A 14 -8.19 1.78 -8.71
C SER A 14 -7.18 2.33 -7.71
N SER A 15 -6.29 1.49 -7.18
CA SER A 15 -5.45 1.91 -6.06
C SER A 15 -4.57 3.11 -6.40
N LYS A 16 -4.10 3.22 -7.65
CA LYS A 16 -3.28 4.36 -8.02
C LYS A 16 -4.08 5.65 -8.04
N GLU A 17 -5.25 5.62 -8.67
CA GLU A 17 -6.13 6.80 -8.70
C GLU A 17 -6.52 7.19 -7.29
N ASP A 18 -6.77 6.21 -6.44
CA ASP A 18 -7.16 6.49 -5.06
C ASP A 18 -6.02 7.17 -4.30
N LEU A 19 -4.79 6.72 -4.49
CA LEU A 19 -3.66 7.38 -3.86
C LEU A 19 -3.49 8.80 -4.38
N LEU A 20 -3.66 8.98 -5.69
CA LEU A 20 -3.50 10.31 -6.28
C LEU A 20 -4.57 11.29 -5.80
N SER A 21 -5.68 10.78 -5.25
CA SER A 21 -6.72 11.65 -4.71
C SER A 21 -6.48 12.05 -3.26
N PHE A 22 -5.43 11.55 -2.63
CA PHE A 22 -5.06 11.99 -1.29
C PHE A 22 -4.71 13.48 -1.30
N PRO A 23 -4.86 14.19 -0.17
CA PRO A 23 -4.33 15.54 -0.09
C PRO A 23 -2.85 15.57 -0.43
N ARG A 24 -2.38 16.70 -0.90
CA ARG A 24 -1.04 16.83 -1.44
C ARG A 24 0.05 16.25 -0.53
N GLU A 25 0.02 16.62 0.76
CA GLU A 25 1.07 16.18 1.68
C GLU A 25 1.00 14.67 1.89
N ALA A 26 -0.22 14.15 2.06
CA ALA A 26 -0.38 12.72 2.26
C ALA A 26 0.03 11.95 0.99
N ARG A 27 -0.28 12.49 -0.18
CA ARG A 27 0.10 11.88 -1.44
C ARG A 27 1.61 11.81 -1.60
N HIS A 28 2.31 12.92 -1.27
CA HIS A 28 3.77 12.94 -1.34
C HIS A 28 4.38 11.95 -0.36
N GLU A 29 3.84 11.90 0.84
CA GLU A 29 4.35 10.97 1.84
C GLU A 29 4.15 9.53 1.40
N ALA A 30 2.99 9.21 0.84
CA ALA A 30 2.72 7.86 0.35
C ALA A 30 3.72 7.47 -0.74
N GLY A 31 3.98 8.38 -1.67
CA GLY A 31 4.94 8.12 -2.73
C GLY A 31 6.35 7.91 -2.21
N PHE A 32 6.76 8.71 -1.22
CA PHE A 32 8.06 8.55 -0.62
C PHE A 32 8.19 7.20 0.07
N GLN A 33 7.18 6.81 0.84
CA GLN A 33 7.22 5.55 1.56
C GLN A 33 7.24 4.35 0.61
N LEU A 34 6.46 4.41 -0.46
CA LEU A 34 6.49 3.34 -1.45
C LEU A 34 7.85 3.29 -2.15
N GLY A 35 8.50 4.43 -2.34
CA GLY A 35 9.85 4.46 -2.89
C GLY A 35 10.84 3.75 -2.00
N GLN A 36 10.69 3.87 -0.68
CA GLN A 36 11.52 3.13 0.25
C GLN A 36 11.32 1.63 0.07
N VAL A 37 10.08 1.19 -0.06
CA VAL A 37 9.78 -0.22 -0.26
C VAL A 37 10.41 -0.71 -1.56
N GLN A 38 10.38 0.09 -2.61
CA GLN A 38 10.98 -0.28 -3.89
C GLN A 38 12.48 -0.54 -3.76
N LEU A 39 13.13 0.12 -2.81
CA LEU A 39 14.56 -0.04 -2.58
C LEU A 39 14.87 -1.15 -1.59
N GLY A 40 13.84 -1.89 -1.16
CA GLY A 40 14.05 -2.98 -0.21
C GLY A 40 14.07 -2.55 1.24
N LEU A 41 13.67 -1.30 1.50
CA LEU A 41 13.63 -0.78 2.87
C LEU A 41 12.22 -0.85 3.41
N GLU A 42 12.10 -0.71 4.72
CA GLU A 42 10.79 -0.64 5.33
C GLU A 42 10.31 0.81 5.36
N PRO A 43 9.01 1.03 5.25
CA PRO A 43 8.47 2.39 5.41
C PRO A 43 8.65 2.87 6.86
N ASP A 44 8.48 4.17 7.06
CA ASP A 44 8.70 4.75 8.39
C ASP A 44 7.64 4.33 9.39
N ASN A 45 6.39 4.23 8.96
CA ASN A 45 5.29 3.93 9.88
C ASN A 45 4.41 2.87 9.23
N TRP A 46 4.64 1.61 9.61
CA TRP A 46 3.95 0.50 8.98
C TRP A 46 3.70 -0.60 10.00
N LYS A 47 2.83 -1.51 9.64
CA LYS A 47 2.64 -2.73 10.41
C LYS A 47 2.07 -3.81 9.50
N PRO A 48 2.20 -5.09 9.92
CA PRO A 48 1.52 -6.16 9.19
C PRO A 48 0.00 -5.97 9.26
N PHE A 49 -0.69 -6.40 8.21
CA PHE A 49 -2.14 -6.32 8.17
C PHE A 49 -2.69 -7.72 7.95
N ASN A 50 -3.34 -8.26 8.98
CA ASN A 50 -3.83 -9.63 8.94
C ASN A 50 -5.22 -9.70 8.31
N GLY A 51 -5.54 -10.87 7.75
CA GLY A 51 -6.87 -11.11 7.23
C GLY A 51 -7.05 -10.84 5.75
N ILE A 52 -6.03 -10.30 5.09
CA ILE A 52 -6.08 -10.03 3.65
C ILE A 52 -5.38 -11.15 2.88
N GLY A 53 -4.15 -11.41 3.26
CA GLY A 53 -3.33 -12.43 2.63
C GLY A 53 -1.91 -12.32 3.18
N ALA A 54 -1.15 -13.39 3.05
CA ALA A 54 0.19 -13.46 3.61
C ALA A 54 1.07 -12.34 3.05
N GLY A 55 1.79 -11.67 3.93
CA GLY A 55 2.72 -10.63 3.56
C GLY A 55 2.11 -9.27 3.33
N THR A 56 0.82 -9.11 3.60
CA THR A 56 0.18 -7.80 3.46
C THR A 56 0.64 -6.88 4.58
N LYS A 57 1.02 -5.67 4.20
CA LYS A 57 1.47 -4.64 5.13
C LYS A 57 0.70 -3.36 4.91
N GLU A 58 0.66 -2.54 5.94
CA GLU A 58 -0.08 -1.29 5.94
C GLU A 58 0.89 -0.16 6.20
N ILE A 59 0.97 0.80 5.26
CA ILE A 59 1.67 2.06 5.52
C ILE A 59 0.66 3.02 6.12
N ARG A 60 1.06 3.68 7.19
CA ARG A 60 0.19 4.57 7.94
C ARG A 60 0.69 6.00 7.75
N ILE A 61 -0.20 6.85 7.24
CA ILE A 61 0.14 8.23 6.94
C ILE A 61 -0.81 9.13 7.70
N ARG A 62 -0.24 10.04 8.49
CA ARG A 62 -1.02 11.01 9.24
C ARG A 62 -0.85 12.38 8.59
N ASP A 63 -1.96 13.04 8.34
CA ASP A 63 -1.98 14.35 7.73
C ASP A 63 -2.94 15.22 8.52
N LYS A 64 -2.87 16.54 8.32
CA LYS A 64 -3.77 17.43 9.05
C LYS A 64 -5.24 17.15 8.72
N ASP A 65 -5.51 16.60 7.55
CA ASP A 65 -6.87 16.32 7.10
C ASP A 65 -7.34 14.93 7.47
N GLY A 66 -6.50 14.12 8.12
CA GLY A 66 -6.93 12.81 8.53
C GLY A 66 -5.84 11.78 8.50
N ILE A 67 -6.26 10.53 8.51
CA ILE A 67 -5.38 9.38 8.55
C ILE A 67 -5.59 8.59 7.27
N TYR A 68 -4.49 8.28 6.60
CA TYR A 68 -4.53 7.58 5.31
C TYR A 68 -3.75 6.28 5.41
N ARG A 69 -4.16 5.30 4.61
CA ARG A 69 -3.54 3.98 4.63
C ARG A 69 -3.26 3.51 3.22
N VAL A 70 -2.13 2.81 3.08
CA VAL A 70 -1.77 2.12 1.84
C VAL A 70 -1.52 0.67 2.19
N LEU A 71 -2.31 -0.23 1.63
CA LEU A 71 -2.13 -1.67 1.83
C LEU A 71 -1.34 -2.22 0.65
N TYR A 72 -0.26 -2.94 0.94
CA TYR A 72 0.62 -3.42 -0.12
C TYR A 72 1.23 -4.76 0.25
N VAL A 73 1.77 -5.44 -0.76
CA VAL A 73 2.48 -6.70 -0.60
C VAL A 73 3.80 -6.59 -1.33
N ALA A 74 4.91 -6.85 -0.63
CA ALA A 74 6.24 -6.73 -1.22
C ALA A 74 6.98 -8.07 -1.29
N LYS A 75 6.33 -9.17 -0.95
CA LYS A 75 7.01 -10.47 -0.88
C LYS A 75 7.27 -11.09 -2.24
N PHE A 76 6.58 -10.65 -3.28
CA PHE A 76 6.77 -11.20 -4.60
C PHE A 76 8.02 -10.61 -5.23
N GLU A 77 8.79 -11.46 -5.91
CA GLU A 77 10.06 -11.01 -6.49
C GLU A 77 9.87 -9.99 -7.59
N GLU A 78 8.81 -10.16 -8.38
CA GLU A 78 8.67 -9.36 -9.59
C GLU A 78 8.20 -7.94 -9.34
N ALA A 79 7.47 -7.69 -8.25
CA ALA A 79 6.89 -6.36 -8.04
C ALA A 79 6.35 -6.19 -6.64
N ILE A 80 6.12 -4.93 -6.30
CA ILE A 80 5.35 -4.55 -5.13
C ILE A 80 3.93 -4.30 -5.61
N TYR A 81 2.97 -4.96 -4.99
CA TYR A 81 1.57 -4.80 -5.36
C TYR A 81 0.89 -3.90 -4.36
N VAL A 82 0.36 -2.77 -4.83
CA VAL A 82 -0.44 -1.89 -4.00
C VAL A 82 -1.88 -2.34 -4.14
N LEU A 83 -2.46 -2.79 -3.03
CA LEU A 83 -3.79 -3.38 -3.05
C LEU A 83 -4.88 -2.34 -2.92
N HIS A 84 -4.71 -1.37 -2.02
CA HIS A 84 -5.78 -0.43 -1.71
C HIS A 84 -5.21 0.79 -1.02
N CYS A 85 -5.73 1.96 -1.37
CA CYS A 85 -5.33 3.22 -0.76
C CYS A 85 -6.62 3.94 -0.34
N PHE A 86 -6.68 4.38 0.93
CA PHE A 86 -7.94 4.93 1.41
C PHE A 86 -7.70 5.83 2.61
N GLN A 87 -8.67 6.71 2.88
CA GLN A 87 -8.68 7.50 4.09
C GLN A 87 -9.37 6.68 5.18
N LYS A 88 -8.71 6.55 6.32
CA LYS A 88 -9.28 5.81 7.44
C LYS A 88 -10.17 6.74 8.24
N LYS A 89 -11.43 6.38 8.35
CA LYS A 89 -12.43 7.25 8.97
C LYS A 89 -12.95 6.74 10.31
N THR A 90 -12.51 5.53 10.70
CA THR A 90 -12.90 4.95 11.98
C THR A 90 -11.67 4.36 12.64
N GLU A 91 -11.81 3.94 13.90
CA GLU A 91 -10.66 3.37 14.60
C GLU A 91 -10.18 2.08 13.97
N SER A 92 -11.08 1.26 13.49
CA SER A 92 -10.71 0.05 12.79
C SER A 92 -10.90 0.26 11.30
N THR A 93 -10.21 -0.56 10.50
CA THR A 93 -10.38 -0.51 9.05
C THR A 93 -11.79 -0.98 8.71
N ALA A 94 -12.49 -0.22 7.87
CA ALA A 94 -13.85 -0.56 7.47
C ALA A 94 -13.88 -1.90 6.74
N GLN A 95 -14.98 -2.64 6.93
CA GLN A 95 -15.13 -3.94 6.30
C GLN A 95 -15.06 -3.84 4.78
N ALA A 96 -15.63 -2.78 4.21
CA ALA A 96 -15.59 -2.59 2.76
C ALA A 96 -14.15 -2.48 2.26
N ASP A 97 -13.30 -1.76 2.99
CA ASP A 97 -11.90 -1.62 2.59
C ASP A 97 -11.16 -2.95 2.68
N LYS A 98 -11.46 -3.73 3.71
CA LYS A 98 -10.85 -5.06 3.85
C LYS A 98 -11.24 -5.98 2.70
N GLU A 99 -12.50 -5.95 2.31
CA GLU A 99 -13.00 -6.82 1.25
C GLU A 99 -12.39 -6.45 -0.10
N ILE A 100 -12.25 -5.15 -0.36
CA ILE A 100 -11.60 -4.72 -1.59
C ILE A 100 -10.16 -5.23 -1.65
N ALA A 101 -9.42 -5.04 -0.57
CA ALA A 101 -8.02 -5.46 -0.52
C ALA A 101 -7.90 -6.98 -0.65
N LYS A 102 -8.79 -7.72 0.01
CA LYS A 102 -8.75 -9.18 -0.03
C LYS A 102 -9.02 -9.70 -1.43
N ALA A 103 -10.01 -9.14 -2.11
CA ALA A 103 -10.33 -9.56 -3.47
C ALA A 103 -9.15 -9.28 -4.41
N ARG A 104 -8.51 -8.15 -4.25
CA ARG A 104 -7.36 -7.80 -5.08
C ARG A 104 -6.16 -8.68 -4.79
N TYR A 105 -5.95 -9.03 -3.52
CA TYR A 105 -4.88 -9.97 -3.17
C TYR A 105 -5.13 -11.33 -3.84
N GLN A 106 -6.35 -11.81 -3.78
CA GLN A 106 -6.68 -13.11 -4.36
C GLN A 106 -6.46 -13.11 -5.88
N ALA A 107 -6.78 -12.01 -6.54
CA ALA A 107 -6.54 -11.91 -7.98
C ALA A 107 -5.07 -12.00 -8.31
N ILE A 108 -4.22 -11.41 -7.48
CA ILE A 108 -2.78 -11.45 -7.70
C ILE A 108 -2.25 -12.86 -7.47
N SER A 109 -2.70 -13.53 -6.41
CA SER A 109 -2.12 -14.81 -6.03
C SER A 109 -2.58 -15.95 -6.93
N LYS A 110 -3.56 -15.72 -7.81
CA LYS A 110 -4.05 -16.73 -8.72
C LYS A 110 -3.40 -16.72 -10.09
N ARG A 111 -2.49 -15.80 -10.36
CA ARG A 111 -1.88 -15.72 -11.68
C ARG A 111 -0.85 -16.80 -11.91
#